data_d3ac4e1220bd39946e8113e5bdb05bf0
#
_entry.id   d3ac4e1220bd39946e8113e5bdb05bf0
#
_cell.length_a   1.000
_cell.length_b   1.000
_cell.length_c   1.000
_cell.angle_alpha   90.00
_cell.angle_beta   90.00
_cell.angle_gamma   90.00
#
_symmetry.space_group_name_H-M   'P 1'
#
loop_
_entity.id
_entity.type
_entity.pdbx_description
1 polymer ?
#
loop_
_entity_poly.entity_id
_entity_poly.type
_entity_poly.pdbx_seq_one_letter_code
_entity_poly.pdbx_strand_id
1 'polypeptide(L)'
;MKKIILTAFAGVSLLISGTPVFAELFSVSVGIPLSHTITGKTAESDGVSGSFVHAKLPLIPVGLGIESYKTKVKDSASLKIATMMFDIFYLLPVPIINLTLGIGAGNVNIVGGGSNYEKGSATQWYTSIGIPILPLFDIHISYRSITAKNTKDSGTKLDLSGNVTGVGLAFVF
;
A
#
# COMPACT_ATOMS: atom_id res chain seq x y z
N MET A 1 20.08 -7.57 -24.73
CA MET A 1 19.68 -7.04 -23.41
C MET A 1 19.92 -5.54 -23.27
N LYS A 2 21.10 -4.97 -23.56
CA LYS A 2 21.36 -3.51 -23.47
C LYS A 2 20.40 -2.63 -24.30
N LYS A 3 20.00 -3.05 -25.50
CA LYS A 3 19.08 -2.31 -26.38
C LYS A 3 17.65 -2.23 -25.81
N ILE A 4 17.16 -3.28 -25.16
CA ILE A 4 15.82 -3.32 -24.56
C ILE A 4 15.75 -2.34 -23.37
N ILE A 5 16.81 -2.31 -22.55
CA ILE A 5 16.90 -1.39 -21.41
C ILE A 5 16.92 0.07 -21.87
N LEU A 6 17.66 0.35 -22.95
CA LEU A 6 17.74 1.71 -23.50
C LEU A 6 16.41 2.17 -24.10
N THR A 7 15.67 1.27 -24.77
CA THR A 7 14.35 1.56 -25.34
C THR A 7 13.31 1.77 -24.25
N ALA A 8 13.36 0.99 -23.16
CA ALA A 8 12.48 1.18 -21.99
C ALA A 8 12.77 2.51 -21.29
N PHE A 9 14.04 2.87 -21.15
CA PHE A 9 14.45 4.14 -20.54
C PHE A 9 14.06 5.35 -21.41
N ALA A 10 14.21 5.27 -22.73
CA ALA A 10 13.77 6.31 -23.68
C ALA A 10 12.23 6.43 -23.70
N GLY A 11 11.50 5.31 -23.62
CA GLY A 11 10.03 5.30 -23.51
C GLY A 11 9.52 5.98 -22.24
N VAL A 12 10.14 5.72 -21.09
CA VAL A 12 9.83 6.37 -19.82
C VAL A 12 10.17 7.88 -19.88
N SER A 13 11.29 8.25 -20.49
CA SER A 13 11.67 9.67 -20.62
C SER A 13 10.72 10.46 -21.52
N LEU A 14 10.17 9.85 -22.58
CA LEU A 14 9.17 10.46 -23.46
C LEU A 14 7.80 10.64 -22.79
N LEU A 15 7.42 9.74 -21.88
CA LEU A 15 6.20 9.88 -21.08
C LEU A 15 6.30 11.03 -20.05
N ILE A 16 7.50 11.36 -19.60
CA ILE A 16 7.75 12.44 -18.64
C ILE A 16 7.76 13.83 -19.32
N SER A 17 8.09 13.91 -20.61
CA SER A 17 8.31 15.17 -21.31
C SER A 17 7.08 15.74 -22.07
N GLY A 18 5.94 15.05 -22.08
CA GLY A 18 4.83 15.36 -23.00
C GLY A 18 3.54 15.88 -22.42
N THR A 19 3.37 16.00 -21.10
CA THR A 19 2.12 16.49 -20.49
C THR A 19 2.35 17.80 -19.78
N PRO A 20 1.45 18.81 -19.95
CA PRO A 20 1.36 19.88 -18.98
C PRO A 20 0.96 19.18 -17.67
N VAL A 21 1.95 18.95 -16.82
CA VAL A 21 1.70 18.62 -15.43
C VAL A 21 0.91 19.80 -14.91
N PHE A 22 -0.41 19.66 -14.79
CA PHE A 22 -1.17 20.53 -13.92
C PHE A 22 -0.41 20.44 -12.60
N ALA A 23 0.19 21.54 -12.19
CA ALA A 23 0.96 21.58 -10.97
C ALA A 23 -0.03 21.39 -9.82
N GLU A 24 -0.35 20.12 -9.54
CA GLU A 24 -1.09 19.75 -8.34
C GLU A 24 -0.28 20.27 -7.18
N LEU A 25 -0.76 21.34 -6.57
CA LEU A 25 -0.06 22.00 -5.48
C LEU A 25 0.06 21.06 -4.29
N PHE A 26 -0.99 20.27 -4.04
CA PHE A 26 -1.04 19.36 -2.91
C PHE A 26 -2.09 18.28 -3.15
N SER A 27 -1.86 17.05 -2.75
CA SER A 27 -2.91 16.04 -2.72
C SER A 27 -2.90 15.25 -1.42
N VAL A 28 -4.08 14.94 -0.93
CA VAL A 28 -4.30 14.04 0.20
C VAL A 28 -5.25 12.94 -0.24
N SER A 29 -4.90 11.70 0.04
CA SER A 29 -5.81 10.60 -0.17
C SER A 29 -6.08 9.83 1.12
N VAL A 30 -7.31 9.36 1.25
CA VAL A 30 -7.74 8.49 2.33
C VAL A 30 -8.38 7.25 1.73
N GLY A 31 -8.16 6.09 2.33
CA GLY A 31 -8.71 4.85 1.84
C GLY A 31 -8.90 3.82 2.93
N ILE A 32 -9.59 2.76 2.57
CA ILE A 32 -9.85 1.62 3.45
C ILE A 32 -9.44 0.32 2.76
N PRO A 33 -8.93 -0.67 3.51
CA PRO A 33 -8.74 -2.00 2.98
C PRO A 33 -10.10 -2.68 2.75
N LEU A 34 -10.23 -3.35 1.62
CA LEU A 34 -11.41 -4.17 1.29
C LEU A 34 -11.19 -5.64 1.57
N SER A 35 -9.98 -6.12 1.27
CA SER A 35 -9.60 -7.51 1.53
C SER A 35 -8.15 -7.61 1.92
N HIS A 36 -7.83 -8.63 2.71
CA HIS A 36 -6.46 -9.06 2.99
C HIS A 36 -6.42 -10.58 2.82
N THR A 37 -5.65 -11.06 1.88
CA THR A 37 -5.40 -12.48 1.66
C THR A 37 -4.02 -12.81 2.20
N ILE A 38 -3.94 -13.62 3.26
CA ILE A 38 -2.67 -14.10 3.81
C ILE A 38 -2.22 -15.27 2.93
N THR A 39 -1.04 -15.18 2.34
CA THR A 39 -0.46 -16.21 1.47
C THR A 39 0.49 -17.13 2.23
N GLY A 40 0.93 -16.73 3.41
CA GLY A 40 1.69 -17.57 4.33
C GLY A 40 0.82 -18.74 4.83
N LYS A 41 1.43 -19.92 5.02
CA LYS A 41 0.71 -21.15 5.44
C LYS A 41 0.22 -21.12 6.89
N THR A 42 0.36 -20.00 7.59
CA THR A 42 0.20 -19.94 9.05
C THR A 42 -1.19 -19.50 9.50
N ALA A 43 -1.91 -18.75 8.68
CA ALA A 43 -3.23 -18.23 9.01
C ALA A 43 -4.07 -17.93 7.77
N GLU A 44 -5.39 -17.98 7.90
CA GLU A 44 -6.33 -17.49 6.90
C GLU A 44 -7.01 -16.22 7.42
N SER A 45 -7.33 -15.29 6.52
CA SER A 45 -8.00 -14.03 6.84
C SER A 45 -9.52 -14.21 6.86
N ASP A 46 -10.16 -13.58 7.84
CA ASP A 46 -11.64 -13.45 7.95
C ASP A 46 -12.02 -11.96 8.05
N GLY A 47 -11.57 -11.19 7.09
CA GLY A 47 -11.88 -9.77 6.97
C GLY A 47 -10.80 -8.85 7.51
N VAL A 48 -10.83 -7.62 7.02
CA VAL A 48 -9.87 -6.56 7.33
C VAL A 48 -10.60 -5.26 7.63
N SER A 49 -10.02 -4.43 8.49
CA SER A 49 -10.52 -3.09 8.80
C SER A 49 -9.38 -2.14 9.13
N GLY A 50 -9.49 -0.90 8.73
CA GLY A 50 -8.46 0.11 8.98
C GLY A 50 -8.53 1.25 7.98
N SER A 51 -7.43 1.97 7.83
CA SER A 51 -7.34 3.12 6.94
C SER A 51 -5.94 3.28 6.35
N PHE A 52 -5.88 3.94 5.21
CA PHE A 52 -4.70 4.42 4.52
C PHE A 52 -4.80 5.94 4.40
N VAL A 53 -3.75 6.65 4.68
CA VAL A 53 -3.65 8.10 4.48
C VAL A 53 -2.36 8.39 3.76
N HIS A 54 -2.44 9.08 2.63
CA HIS A 54 -1.29 9.46 1.83
C HIS A 54 -1.34 10.96 1.52
N ALA A 55 -0.20 11.59 1.47
CA ALA A 55 -0.06 13.00 1.10
C ALA A 55 1.09 13.17 0.11
N LYS A 56 0.84 13.93 -0.95
CA LYS A 56 1.84 14.33 -1.94
C LYS A 56 2.22 15.79 -1.71
N LEU A 57 3.50 16.05 -1.77
CA LEU A 57 4.04 17.41 -1.65
C LEU A 57 3.90 18.17 -2.98
N PRO A 58 3.76 19.50 -2.93
CA PRO A 58 3.74 20.33 -4.13
C PRO A 58 5.03 20.18 -4.94
N LEU A 59 4.91 20.25 -6.25
CA LEU A 59 6.03 20.28 -7.22
C LEU A 59 6.91 19.02 -7.26
N ILE A 60 6.65 18.04 -6.39
CA ILE A 60 7.42 16.79 -6.32
C ILE A 60 6.46 15.63 -6.56
N PRO A 61 6.72 14.74 -7.53
CA PRO A 61 5.86 13.57 -7.80
C PRO A 61 6.01 12.47 -6.73
N VAL A 62 6.59 12.79 -5.59
CA VAL A 62 6.82 11.89 -4.45
C VAL A 62 5.90 12.27 -3.32
N GLY A 63 5.35 11.28 -2.63
CA GLY A 63 4.52 11.46 -1.46
C GLY A 63 4.86 10.48 -0.35
N LEU A 64 4.25 10.72 0.81
CA LEU A 64 4.39 9.92 2.02
C LEU A 64 3.03 9.35 2.42
N GLY A 65 3.03 8.16 3.01
CA GLY A 65 1.83 7.50 3.49
C GLY A 65 1.99 6.86 4.86
N ILE A 66 0.85 6.73 5.52
CA ILE A 66 0.70 5.92 6.74
C ILE A 66 -0.51 5.03 6.54
N GLU A 67 -0.32 3.75 6.84
CA GLU A 67 -1.38 2.76 6.78
C GLU A 67 -1.49 2.05 8.12
N SER A 68 -2.71 1.86 8.59
CA SER A 68 -2.99 1.11 9.81
C SER A 68 -4.24 0.27 9.62
N TYR A 69 -4.11 -1.04 9.75
CA TYR A 69 -5.25 -1.95 9.62
C TYR A 69 -5.09 -3.21 10.48
N LYS A 70 -6.22 -3.84 10.75
CA LYS A 70 -6.33 -5.07 11.53
C LYS A 70 -7.03 -6.13 10.68
N THR A 71 -6.43 -7.30 10.57
CA THR A 71 -6.98 -8.47 9.89
C THR A 71 -7.41 -9.47 10.92
N LYS A 72 -8.65 -9.93 10.83
CA LYS A 72 -9.16 -11.04 11.65
C LYS A 72 -8.59 -12.35 11.11
N VAL A 73 -8.23 -13.26 11.99
CA VAL A 73 -7.79 -14.60 11.62
C VAL A 73 -8.99 -15.52 11.66
N LYS A 74 -9.18 -16.31 10.60
CA LYS A 74 -10.24 -17.29 10.50
C LYS A 74 -10.14 -18.34 11.62
N ASP A 75 -11.26 -18.85 12.06
CA ASP A 75 -11.39 -19.84 13.13
C ASP A 75 -10.83 -19.41 14.51
N SER A 76 -10.53 -18.10 14.66
CA SER A 76 -10.05 -17.56 15.92
C SER A 76 -10.62 -16.16 16.18
N ALA A 77 -11.78 -16.10 16.81
CA ALA A 77 -12.51 -14.85 17.05
C ALA A 77 -11.72 -13.79 17.84
N SER A 78 -10.73 -14.20 18.62
CA SER A 78 -9.91 -13.31 19.44
C SER A 78 -8.59 -12.89 18.78
N LEU A 79 -8.13 -13.59 17.72
CA LEU A 79 -6.83 -13.35 17.11
C LEU A 79 -6.94 -12.34 15.98
N LYS A 80 -6.12 -11.30 16.03
CA LYS A 80 -6.03 -10.27 14.99
C LYS A 80 -4.58 -9.99 14.66
N ILE A 81 -4.32 -9.71 13.39
CA ILE A 81 -3.03 -9.23 12.90
C ILE A 81 -3.16 -7.72 12.73
N ALA A 82 -2.46 -6.95 13.55
CA ALA A 82 -2.39 -5.50 13.44
C ALA A 82 -1.15 -5.12 12.62
N THR A 83 -1.34 -4.38 11.55
CA THR A 83 -0.30 -3.93 10.64
C THR A 83 -0.26 -2.41 10.63
N MET A 84 0.95 -1.85 10.70
CA MET A 84 1.21 -0.41 10.56
C MET A 84 2.38 -0.22 9.61
N MET A 85 2.20 0.58 8.57
CA MET A 85 3.17 0.83 7.52
C MET A 85 3.41 2.32 7.33
N PHE A 86 4.62 2.66 6.95
CA PHE A 86 5.03 3.97 6.46
C PHE A 86 5.50 3.82 5.03
N ASP A 87 4.97 4.64 4.14
CA ASP A 87 5.16 4.50 2.71
C ASP A 87 5.80 5.72 2.09
N ILE A 88 6.59 5.47 1.07
CA ILE A 88 7.03 6.46 0.10
C ILE A 88 6.47 6.04 -1.25
N PHE A 89 5.87 6.96 -1.97
CA PHE A 89 5.29 6.67 -3.27
C PHE A 89 5.65 7.71 -4.32
N TYR A 90 5.56 7.28 -5.56
CA TYR A 90 5.74 8.10 -6.74
C TYR A 90 4.44 8.09 -7.56
N LEU A 91 3.95 9.27 -7.91
CA LEU A 91 2.82 9.45 -8.80
C LEU A 91 3.34 9.55 -10.24
N LEU A 92 2.98 8.56 -11.07
CA LEU A 92 3.30 8.60 -12.48
C LEU A 92 2.29 9.50 -13.21
N PRO A 93 2.78 10.48 -13.98
CA PRO A 93 1.91 11.35 -14.77
C PRO A 93 1.43 10.61 -16.01
N VAL A 94 0.36 9.82 -15.87
CA VAL A 94 -0.30 9.16 -17.00
C VAL A 94 -1.53 9.98 -17.38
N PRO A 95 -1.71 10.33 -18.66
CA PRO A 95 -2.92 11.04 -19.08
C PRO A 95 -4.18 10.28 -18.70
N ILE A 96 -5.19 10.98 -18.17
CA ILE A 96 -6.54 10.46 -17.86
C ILE A 96 -6.61 9.64 -16.56
N ILE A 97 -5.52 9.02 -16.09
CA ILE A 97 -5.51 8.23 -14.86
C ILE A 97 -4.33 8.62 -13.98
N ASN A 98 -4.50 8.51 -12.69
CA ASN A 98 -3.44 8.67 -11.70
C ASN A 98 -2.88 7.30 -11.32
N LEU A 99 -1.67 6.98 -11.77
CA LEU A 99 -0.99 5.73 -11.43
C LEU A 99 0.05 6.01 -10.34
N THR A 100 -0.09 5.33 -9.22
CA THR A 100 0.84 5.43 -8.08
C THR A 100 1.61 4.13 -7.92
N LEU A 101 2.90 4.23 -7.71
CA LEU A 101 3.77 3.13 -7.29
C LEU A 101 4.42 3.50 -5.97
N GLY A 102 4.42 2.60 -5.01
CA GLY A 102 4.98 2.85 -3.69
C GLY A 102 5.65 1.64 -3.07
N ILE A 103 6.50 1.95 -2.11
CA ILE A 103 7.13 0.98 -1.23
C ILE A 103 6.95 1.43 0.22
N GLY A 104 6.86 0.49 1.12
CA GLY A 104 6.67 0.77 2.54
C GLY A 104 7.41 -0.18 3.45
N ALA A 105 7.62 0.28 4.66
CA ALA A 105 8.17 -0.51 5.75
C ALA A 105 7.40 -0.23 7.04
N GLY A 106 7.30 -1.24 7.88
CA GLY A 106 6.54 -1.10 9.11
C GLY A 106 6.60 -2.32 10.01
N ASN A 107 5.52 -2.50 10.74
CA ASN A 107 5.44 -3.53 11.75
C ASN A 107 4.15 -4.34 11.63
N VAL A 108 4.25 -5.60 12.01
CA VAL A 108 3.12 -6.50 12.18
C VAL A 108 3.11 -7.04 13.60
N ASN A 109 1.92 -7.05 14.22
CA ASN A 109 1.71 -7.54 15.57
C ASN A 109 0.53 -8.50 15.58
N ILE A 110 0.66 -9.61 16.29
CA ILE A 110 -0.45 -10.51 16.58
C ILE A 110 -1.06 -10.09 17.93
N VAL A 111 -2.35 -9.79 17.93
CA VAL A 111 -3.08 -9.31 19.11
C VAL A 111 -4.18 -10.31 19.46
N GLY A 112 -4.25 -10.70 20.71
CA GLY A 112 -5.21 -11.69 21.23
C GLY A 112 -4.63 -13.11 21.29
N GLY A 113 -5.48 -14.10 21.66
CA GLY A 113 -5.10 -15.52 21.66
C GLY A 113 -4.27 -16.00 22.84
N GLY A 114 -4.01 -15.14 23.84
CA GLY A 114 -3.31 -15.55 25.08
C GLY A 114 -1.85 -15.99 24.93
N SER A 115 -1.29 -15.89 23.73
CA SER A 115 0.13 -16.18 23.45
C SER A 115 0.90 -14.89 23.27
N ASN A 116 2.13 -14.84 23.74
CA ASN A 116 3.03 -13.73 23.52
C ASN A 116 3.70 -13.87 22.15
N TYR A 117 3.65 -12.79 21.40
CA TYR A 117 4.30 -12.68 20.08
C TYR A 117 5.16 -11.44 20.08
N GLU A 118 6.38 -11.58 19.61
CA GLU A 118 7.24 -10.43 19.37
C GLU A 118 6.69 -9.56 18.24
N LYS A 119 7.02 -8.28 18.27
CA LYS A 119 6.68 -7.37 17.18
C LYS A 119 7.48 -7.73 15.94
N GLY A 120 6.79 -8.10 14.87
CA GLY A 120 7.39 -8.49 13.60
C GLY A 120 7.64 -7.28 12.70
N SER A 121 8.55 -7.43 11.74
CA SER A 121 8.79 -6.47 10.67
C SER A 121 7.91 -6.78 9.46
N ALA A 122 7.53 -5.74 8.74
CA ALA A 122 6.80 -5.84 7.48
C ALA A 122 7.38 -4.88 6.44
N THR A 123 7.39 -5.31 5.20
CA THR A 123 7.69 -4.48 4.03
C THR A 123 6.59 -4.66 3.00
N GLN A 124 6.33 -3.64 2.19
CA GLN A 124 5.36 -3.74 1.11
C GLN A 124 5.83 -3.01 -0.14
N TRP A 125 5.31 -3.43 -1.28
CA TRP A 125 5.16 -2.59 -2.44
C TRP A 125 3.67 -2.47 -2.77
N TYR A 126 3.27 -1.36 -3.35
CA TYR A 126 1.89 -1.17 -3.74
C TYR A 126 1.76 -0.38 -5.04
N THR A 127 0.63 -0.57 -5.68
CA THR A 127 0.19 0.24 -6.81
C THR A 127 -1.24 0.70 -6.57
N SER A 128 -1.56 1.89 -7.10
CA SER A 128 -2.90 2.43 -7.06
C SER A 128 -3.23 3.08 -8.39
N ILE A 129 -4.45 2.86 -8.86
CA ILE A 129 -5.00 3.48 -10.06
C ILE A 129 -6.13 4.40 -9.61
N GLY A 130 -5.97 5.69 -9.85
CA GLY A 130 -6.96 6.72 -9.59
C GLY A 130 -7.66 7.15 -10.88
N ILE A 131 -8.97 7.32 -10.80
CA ILE A 131 -9.82 7.84 -11.88
C ILE A 131 -10.37 9.18 -11.40
N PRO A 132 -10.02 10.30 -12.06
CA PRO A 132 -10.59 11.60 -11.72
C PRO A 132 -12.07 11.61 -12.09
N ILE A 133 -12.92 11.86 -11.10
CA ILE A 133 -14.38 11.95 -11.29
C ILE A 133 -14.82 13.42 -11.39
N LEU A 134 -14.18 14.26 -10.58
CA LEU A 134 -14.41 15.71 -10.54
C LEU A 134 -13.05 16.41 -10.56
N PRO A 135 -12.96 17.68 -10.90
CA PRO A 135 -11.69 18.41 -10.98
C PRO A 135 -10.80 18.34 -9.75
N LEU A 136 -11.38 18.05 -8.57
CA LEU A 136 -10.65 18.01 -7.29
C LEU A 136 -10.73 16.64 -6.60
N PHE A 137 -11.36 15.63 -7.23
CA PHE A 137 -11.61 14.34 -6.57
C PHE A 137 -11.32 13.17 -7.50
N ASP A 138 -10.51 12.24 -7.00
CA ASP A 138 -10.25 10.96 -7.64
C ASP A 138 -10.77 9.82 -6.77
N ILE A 139 -11.36 8.82 -7.39
CA ILE A 139 -11.52 7.50 -6.75
C ILE A 139 -10.33 6.64 -7.15
N HIS A 140 -9.72 5.96 -6.20
CA HIS A 140 -8.63 5.04 -6.50
C HIS A 140 -8.87 3.65 -5.93
N ILE A 141 -8.39 2.66 -6.68
CA ILE A 141 -8.29 1.27 -6.27
C ILE A 141 -6.81 0.95 -6.10
N SER A 142 -6.48 0.24 -5.06
CA SER A 142 -5.09 -0.07 -4.72
C SER A 142 -4.88 -1.55 -4.43
N TYR A 143 -3.69 -2.02 -4.78
CA TYR A 143 -3.21 -3.36 -4.50
C TYR A 143 -1.86 -3.26 -3.81
N ARG A 144 -1.69 -4.01 -2.73
CA ARG A 144 -0.48 -4.10 -1.93
C ARG A 144 -0.02 -5.54 -1.84
N SER A 145 1.28 -5.76 -1.99
CA SER A 145 1.91 -7.04 -1.68
C SER A 145 2.82 -6.84 -0.47
N ILE A 146 2.55 -7.59 0.58
CA ILE A 146 3.16 -7.43 1.88
C ILE A 146 4.00 -8.67 2.18
N THR A 147 5.24 -8.45 2.58
CA THR A 147 6.10 -9.46 3.17
C THR A 147 6.20 -9.17 4.66
N ALA A 148 5.69 -10.06 5.49
CA ALA A 148 5.64 -9.89 6.94
C ALA A 148 6.05 -11.17 7.66
N LYS A 149 6.93 -11.03 8.63
CA LYS A 149 7.42 -12.13 9.47
C LYS A 149 7.27 -11.74 10.93
N ASN A 150 6.74 -12.65 11.70
CA ASN A 150 6.61 -12.54 13.15
C ASN A 150 7.29 -13.72 13.83
N THR A 151 7.69 -13.56 15.07
CA THR A 151 8.29 -14.63 15.87
C THR A 151 7.48 -14.82 17.14
N LYS A 152 7.12 -16.06 17.45
CA LYS A 152 6.55 -16.42 18.73
C LYS A 152 7.66 -16.49 19.77
N ASP A 153 7.36 -16.23 21.05
CA ASP A 153 8.34 -16.32 22.15
C ASP A 153 9.05 -17.69 22.23
N SER A 154 8.43 -18.74 21.70
CA SER A 154 9.03 -20.06 21.53
C SER A 154 10.06 -20.16 20.40
N GLY A 155 10.38 -19.07 19.69
CA GLY A 155 11.28 -19.04 18.54
C GLY A 155 10.66 -19.48 17.21
N THR A 156 9.39 -19.86 17.18
CA THR A 156 8.71 -20.26 15.94
C THR A 156 8.45 -19.03 15.08
N LYS A 157 8.93 -19.05 13.84
CA LYS A 157 8.69 -17.99 12.85
C LYS A 157 7.33 -18.20 12.18
N LEU A 158 6.54 -17.14 12.13
CA LEU A 158 5.25 -17.09 11.45
C LEU A 158 5.37 -16.22 10.20
N ASP A 159 4.96 -16.75 9.07
CA ASP A 159 4.85 -16.00 7.81
C ASP A 159 3.43 -15.45 7.69
N LEU A 160 3.33 -14.12 7.77
CA LEU A 160 2.09 -13.36 7.68
C LEU A 160 2.02 -12.56 6.36
N SER A 161 2.86 -12.93 5.39
CA SER A 161 2.88 -12.30 4.07
C SER A 161 1.54 -12.47 3.36
N GLY A 162 1.19 -11.48 2.54
CA GLY A 162 -0.09 -11.50 1.87
C GLY A 162 -0.31 -10.32 0.94
N ASN A 163 -1.56 -10.22 0.47
CA ASN A 163 -1.99 -9.17 -0.44
C ASN A 163 -3.18 -8.43 0.14
N VAL A 164 -3.17 -7.10 0.06
CA VAL A 164 -4.27 -6.24 0.48
C VAL A 164 -4.80 -5.46 -0.71
N THR A 165 -6.10 -5.50 -0.95
CA THR A 165 -6.78 -4.60 -1.86
C THR A 165 -7.48 -3.50 -1.08
N GLY A 166 -7.61 -2.32 -1.66
CA GLY A 166 -8.27 -1.21 -1.00
C GLY A 166 -8.89 -0.24 -1.99
N VAL A 167 -9.75 0.60 -1.48
CA VAL A 167 -10.39 1.71 -2.21
C VAL A 167 -10.24 2.99 -1.42
N GLY A 168 -10.16 4.10 -2.11
CA GLY A 168 -10.05 5.40 -1.46
C GLY A 168 -10.45 6.56 -2.34
N LEU A 169 -10.39 7.73 -1.74
CA LEU A 169 -10.63 9.03 -2.36
C LEU A 169 -9.38 9.87 -2.23
N ALA A 170 -9.00 10.55 -3.29
CA ALA A 170 -7.96 11.55 -3.28
C ALA A 170 -8.57 12.93 -3.55
N PHE A 171 -8.08 13.91 -2.80
CA PHE A 171 -8.37 15.32 -2.98
C PHE A 171 -7.12 15.97 -3.56
N VAL A 172 -7.30 16.69 -4.66
CA VAL A 172 -6.24 17.32 -5.43
C VAL A 172 -6.49 18.83 -5.43
N PHE A 173 -5.52 19.61 -5.01
CA PHE A 173 -5.60 21.08 -4.92
C PHE A 173 -4.57 21.76 -5.80
#